data_908caa83a247850483ae7031362d7648
#
_entry.id   908caa83a247850483ae7031362d7648
#
_cell.length_a   1.000
_cell.length_b   1.000
_cell.length_c   1.000
_cell.angle_alpha   90.00
_cell.angle_beta   90.00
_cell.angle_gamma   90.00
#
_symmetry.space_group_name_H-M   'P 1'
#
loop_
_entity.id
_entity.type
_entity.pdbx_description
1 polymer ?
#
loop_
_entity_poly.entity_id
_entity_poly.type
_entity_poly.pdbx_seq_one_letter_code
_entity_poly.pdbx_strand_id
1 'polypeptide(L)'
;MARRVTVTHYLYLVRHGEHLDAEHGLEDGPLSPRGRRQAELLADRLSGVPLAAVWHSPLERAAETARAVAERLPAVTPEPSALLFDCIPTGMTHDTPAIYEPFFGSYTDAEVDAGRAQMDDAVAEFLVRKPDTHELLITHNFVIAWFVREVLEAPEWRWLTINQAHCGLTVLAQRAGRPWALVAHNDLAHLPMELRTGLPEVPPV
;
A
#
# COMPACT_ATOMS: atom_id res chain seq x y z
N MET A 1 10.80 37.30 8.59
CA MET A 1 9.65 36.35 8.67
C MET A 1 10.22 34.96 8.84
N ALA A 2 10.10 34.35 10.01
CA ALA A 2 10.54 32.98 10.23
C ALA A 2 9.63 32.05 9.39
N ARG A 3 10.22 31.23 8.51
CA ARG A 3 9.51 30.15 7.82
C ARG A 3 8.92 29.26 8.92
N ARG A 4 7.59 29.22 9.07
CA ARG A 4 6.94 28.19 9.87
C ARG A 4 7.35 26.85 9.27
N VAL A 5 8.18 26.11 9.98
CA VAL A 5 8.46 24.71 9.67
C VAL A 5 7.12 24.00 9.79
N THR A 6 6.54 23.63 8.69
CA THR A 6 5.30 22.84 8.66
C THR A 6 5.68 21.43 9.01
N VAL A 7 5.47 21.07 10.25
CA VAL A 7 5.69 19.72 10.77
C VAL A 7 4.68 18.79 10.09
N THR A 8 5.15 17.94 9.18
CA THR A 8 4.31 17.07 8.36
C THR A 8 4.68 15.61 8.61
N HIS A 9 3.68 14.76 8.79
CA HIS A 9 3.84 13.31 8.73
C HIS A 9 3.57 12.85 7.30
N TYR A 10 4.49 12.10 6.70
CA TYR A 10 4.32 11.45 5.41
C TYR A 10 4.27 9.94 5.59
N LEU A 11 3.23 9.34 5.04
CA LEU A 11 3.06 7.90 4.97
C LEU A 11 3.15 7.48 3.49
N TYR A 12 4.14 6.66 3.17
CA TYR A 12 4.38 6.11 1.85
C TYR A 12 3.82 4.70 1.81
N LEU A 13 2.84 4.44 0.96
CA LEU A 13 2.21 3.13 0.78
C LEU A 13 2.68 2.53 -0.54
N VAL A 14 3.16 1.31 -0.49
CA VAL A 14 3.69 0.60 -1.66
C VAL A 14 3.10 -0.80 -1.72
N ARG A 15 2.54 -1.18 -2.86
CA ARG A 15 2.23 -2.58 -3.15
C ARG A 15 3.53 -3.33 -3.41
N HIS A 16 3.67 -4.53 -2.85
CA HIS A 16 4.81 -5.41 -3.13
C HIS A 16 5.10 -5.53 -4.63
N GLY A 17 6.32 -5.91 -5.00
CA GLY A 17 6.71 -6.22 -6.37
C GLY A 17 5.98 -7.45 -6.91
N GLU A 18 5.99 -7.63 -8.22
CA GLU A 18 5.41 -8.82 -8.85
C GLU A 18 6.04 -10.09 -8.27
N HIS A 19 5.21 -11.06 -7.86
CA HIS A 19 5.68 -12.34 -7.35
C HIS A 19 5.62 -13.44 -8.43
N LEU A 20 6.39 -14.50 -8.24
CA LEU A 20 6.36 -15.68 -9.11
C LEU A 20 4.96 -16.32 -9.04
N ASP A 21 4.53 -16.85 -10.20
CA ASP A 21 3.28 -17.60 -10.34
C ASP A 21 2.00 -16.86 -9.91
N ALA A 22 2.05 -15.52 -9.90
CA ALA A 22 0.87 -14.69 -9.66
C ALA A 22 -0.31 -15.07 -10.57
N GLU A 23 -0.02 -15.56 -11.76
CA GLU A 23 -1.02 -16.05 -12.73
C GLU A 23 -1.64 -17.40 -12.35
N HIS A 24 -0.97 -18.18 -11.48
CA HIS A 24 -1.42 -19.50 -11.04
C HIS A 24 -2.10 -19.48 -9.67
N GLY A 25 -2.32 -18.29 -9.08
CA GLY A 25 -3.09 -18.15 -7.84
C GLY A 25 -2.37 -18.63 -6.58
N LEU A 26 -1.04 -18.64 -6.54
CA LEU A 26 -0.31 -18.88 -5.30
C LEU A 26 -0.60 -17.76 -4.30
N GLU A 27 -1.01 -18.14 -3.10
CA GLU A 27 -1.34 -17.19 -2.03
C GLU A 27 -0.13 -16.38 -1.57
N ASP A 28 1.07 -16.97 -1.60
CA ASP A 28 2.33 -16.32 -1.28
C ASP A 28 3.46 -16.89 -2.15
N GLY A 29 4.57 -16.15 -2.26
CA GLY A 29 5.76 -16.58 -2.98
C GLY A 29 6.77 -15.47 -3.15
N PRO A 30 8.00 -15.82 -3.58
CA PRO A 30 9.06 -14.86 -3.79
C PRO A 30 8.77 -13.93 -4.98
N LEU A 31 9.48 -12.82 -5.03
CA LEU A 31 9.40 -11.92 -6.18
C LEU A 31 9.85 -12.61 -7.48
N SER A 32 9.16 -12.30 -8.56
CA SER A 32 9.63 -12.61 -9.90
C SER A 32 10.90 -11.80 -10.23
N PRO A 33 11.66 -12.17 -11.28
CA PRO A 33 12.76 -11.33 -11.76
C PRO A 33 12.31 -9.89 -12.08
N ARG A 34 11.10 -9.73 -12.62
CA ARG A 34 10.49 -8.42 -12.88
C ARG A 34 10.19 -7.70 -11.58
N GLY A 35 9.61 -8.39 -10.60
CA GLY A 35 9.29 -7.83 -9.28
C GLY A 35 10.52 -7.36 -8.52
N ARG A 36 11.64 -8.09 -8.59
CA ARG A 36 12.93 -7.64 -8.02
C ARG A 36 13.38 -6.35 -8.68
N ARG A 37 13.28 -6.27 -10.01
CA ARG A 37 13.65 -5.05 -10.73
C ARG A 37 12.74 -3.86 -10.40
N GLN A 38 11.45 -4.09 -10.21
CA GLN A 38 10.51 -3.08 -9.73
C GLN A 38 10.92 -2.56 -8.33
N ALA A 39 11.27 -3.46 -7.41
CA ALA A 39 11.69 -3.11 -6.05
C ALA A 39 13.02 -2.33 -6.02
N GLU A 40 13.99 -2.68 -6.86
CA GLU A 40 15.23 -1.91 -7.00
C GLU A 40 14.99 -0.46 -7.47
N LEU A 41 14.14 -0.28 -8.49
CA LEU A 41 13.81 1.05 -9.01
C LEU A 41 13.02 1.87 -8.00
N LEU A 42 12.14 1.24 -7.23
CA LEU A 42 11.47 1.87 -6.10
C LEU A 42 12.48 2.32 -5.05
N ALA A 43 13.43 1.48 -4.69
CA ALA A 43 14.49 1.80 -3.74
C ALA A 43 15.32 3.01 -4.19
N ASP A 44 15.70 3.06 -5.47
CA ASP A 44 16.38 4.22 -6.05
C ASP A 44 15.50 5.49 -5.95
N ARG A 45 14.19 5.39 -6.20
CA ARG A 45 13.22 6.49 -6.06
C ARG A 45 13.13 7.02 -4.64
N LEU A 46 13.22 6.15 -3.65
CA LEU A 46 13.10 6.48 -2.22
C LEU A 46 14.42 6.88 -1.57
N SER A 47 15.56 6.76 -2.25
CA SER A 47 16.90 6.97 -1.68
C SER A 47 17.13 8.35 -1.07
N GLY A 48 16.39 9.36 -1.52
CA GLY A 48 16.44 10.73 -0.97
C GLY A 48 15.40 11.02 0.13
N VAL A 49 14.55 10.06 0.50
CA VAL A 49 13.51 10.22 1.52
C VAL A 49 14.09 9.87 2.89
N PRO A 50 13.98 10.78 3.90
CA PRO A 50 14.48 10.53 5.24
C PRO A 50 13.54 9.62 6.03
N LEU A 51 13.41 8.35 5.60
CA LEU A 51 12.54 7.37 6.25
C LEU A 51 13.00 7.12 7.69
N ALA A 52 12.06 7.24 8.63
CA ALA A 52 12.25 6.92 10.04
C ALA A 52 11.88 5.46 10.36
N ALA A 53 10.98 4.86 9.57
CA ALA A 53 10.57 3.47 9.72
C ALA A 53 10.16 2.87 8.39
N VAL A 54 10.37 1.56 8.24
CA VAL A 54 9.90 0.74 7.12
C VAL A 54 9.18 -0.47 7.70
N TRP A 55 7.90 -0.58 7.41
CA TRP A 55 7.06 -1.70 7.81
C TRP A 55 6.67 -2.52 6.59
N HIS A 56 6.51 -3.81 6.75
CA HIS A 56 6.06 -4.65 5.65
C HIS A 56 5.10 -5.76 6.09
N SER A 57 4.26 -6.20 5.17
CA SER A 57 3.48 -7.44 5.35
C SER A 57 4.43 -8.62 5.56
N PRO A 58 4.10 -9.56 6.46
CA PRO A 58 4.89 -10.77 6.66
C PRO A 58 4.98 -11.69 5.44
N LEU A 59 4.12 -11.53 4.43
CA LEU A 59 4.16 -12.34 3.21
C LEU A 59 5.47 -12.15 2.45
N GLU A 60 5.99 -13.24 1.87
CA GLU A 60 7.34 -13.31 1.30
C GLU A 60 7.58 -12.22 0.24
N ARG A 61 6.63 -11.99 -0.68
CA ARG A 61 6.69 -10.97 -1.71
C ARG A 61 6.88 -9.55 -1.15
N ALA A 62 6.23 -9.24 -0.03
CA ALA A 62 6.35 -7.94 0.62
C ALA A 62 7.67 -7.83 1.40
N ALA A 63 8.08 -8.89 2.09
CA ALA A 63 9.35 -8.96 2.81
C ALA A 63 10.55 -8.85 1.85
N GLU A 64 10.49 -9.48 0.67
CA GLU A 64 11.53 -9.34 -0.36
C GLU A 64 11.59 -7.93 -0.94
N THR A 65 10.43 -7.30 -1.18
CA THR A 65 10.36 -5.90 -1.61
C THR A 65 11.01 -4.99 -0.56
N ALA A 66 10.70 -5.20 0.73
CA ALA A 66 11.27 -4.42 1.83
C ALA A 66 12.79 -4.60 1.95
N ARG A 67 13.30 -5.82 1.76
CA ARG A 67 14.75 -6.09 1.74
C ARG A 67 15.46 -5.32 0.62
N ALA A 68 14.91 -5.34 -0.60
CA ALA A 68 15.47 -4.60 -1.72
C ALA A 68 15.51 -3.08 -1.47
N VAL A 69 14.48 -2.54 -0.81
CA VAL A 69 14.46 -1.13 -0.39
C VAL A 69 15.53 -0.86 0.66
N ALA A 70 15.68 -1.72 1.67
CA ALA A 70 16.67 -1.56 2.74
C ALA A 70 18.12 -1.60 2.25
N GLU A 71 18.42 -2.34 1.18
CA GLU A 71 19.76 -2.36 0.57
C GLU A 71 20.23 -0.97 0.11
N ARG A 72 19.28 -0.08 -0.26
CA ARG A 72 19.56 1.30 -0.67
C ARG A 72 19.41 2.30 0.49
N LEU A 73 18.80 1.90 1.58
CA LEU A 73 18.48 2.73 2.74
C LEU A 73 19.01 2.09 4.03
N PRO A 74 20.34 1.95 4.18
CA PRO A 74 20.95 1.15 5.26
C PRO A 74 20.71 1.73 6.66
N ALA A 75 20.18 2.93 6.78
CA ALA A 75 19.84 3.55 8.06
C ALA A 75 18.55 3.00 8.69
N VAL A 76 17.75 2.24 7.95
CA VAL A 76 16.45 1.74 8.40
C VAL A 76 16.37 0.23 8.21
N THR A 77 16.01 -0.49 9.27
CA THR A 77 15.73 -1.93 9.22
C THR A 77 14.23 -2.13 9.00
N PRO A 78 13.81 -2.86 7.96
CA PRO A 78 12.40 -3.19 7.78
C PRO A 78 11.90 -4.13 8.86
N GLU A 79 10.70 -3.88 9.37
CA GLU A 79 10.05 -4.68 10.40
C GLU A 79 8.72 -5.24 9.89
N PRO A 80 8.41 -6.53 10.14
CA PRO A 80 7.13 -7.11 9.77
C PRO A 80 6.01 -6.61 10.68
N SER A 81 4.83 -6.37 10.09
CA SER A 81 3.60 -6.07 10.82
C SER A 81 2.44 -6.92 10.30
N ALA A 82 1.80 -7.64 11.20
CA ALA A 82 0.60 -8.42 10.87
C ALA A 82 -0.57 -7.53 10.39
N LEU A 83 -0.59 -6.26 10.77
CA LEU A 83 -1.59 -5.29 10.31
C LEU A 83 -1.50 -4.97 8.80
N LEU A 84 -0.43 -5.41 8.15
CA LEU A 84 -0.19 -5.18 6.72
C LEU A 84 -0.40 -6.44 5.87
N PHE A 85 -0.93 -7.53 6.44
CA PHE A 85 -1.33 -8.72 5.67
C PHE A 85 -2.37 -8.37 4.61
N ASP A 86 -2.39 -9.15 3.52
CA ASP A 86 -3.45 -9.06 2.53
C ASP A 86 -4.76 -9.53 3.16
N CYS A 87 -5.81 -8.76 3.00
CA CYS A 87 -7.11 -9.05 3.61
C CYS A 87 -8.25 -8.45 2.79
N ILE A 88 -9.46 -8.87 3.09
CA ILE A 88 -10.69 -8.26 2.59
C ILE A 88 -11.17 -7.24 3.62
N PRO A 89 -11.01 -5.92 3.36
CA PRO A 89 -11.26 -4.87 4.35
C PRO A 89 -12.70 -4.77 4.87
N THR A 90 -13.67 -5.12 4.02
CA THR A 90 -15.10 -5.16 4.38
C THR A 90 -15.87 -6.04 3.41
N GLY A 91 -17.02 -6.56 3.85
CA GLY A 91 -17.98 -7.26 3.02
C GLY A 91 -18.87 -6.31 2.21
N MET A 92 -19.91 -6.87 1.61
CA MET A 92 -20.94 -6.07 0.94
C MET A 92 -21.70 -5.20 1.94
N THR A 93 -21.89 -3.95 1.56
CA THR A 93 -22.80 -3.00 2.25
C THR A 93 -24.02 -2.73 1.38
N HIS A 94 -25.02 -2.06 1.91
CA HIS A 94 -26.22 -1.69 1.14
C HIS A 94 -25.91 -0.77 -0.06
N ASP A 95 -24.78 -0.06 -0.03
CA ASP A 95 -24.32 0.84 -1.09
C ASP A 95 -23.40 0.13 -2.11
N THR A 96 -22.98 -1.11 -1.83
CA THR A 96 -22.07 -1.84 -2.73
C THR A 96 -22.81 -2.20 -4.03
N PRO A 97 -22.31 -1.80 -5.21
CA PRO A 97 -22.93 -2.18 -6.46
C PRO A 97 -22.96 -3.70 -6.65
N ALA A 98 -24.11 -4.22 -7.11
CA ALA A 98 -24.34 -5.67 -7.28
C ALA A 98 -23.31 -6.36 -8.20
N ILE A 99 -22.64 -5.63 -9.06
CA ILE A 99 -21.56 -6.17 -9.93
C ILE A 99 -20.42 -6.83 -9.13
N TYR A 100 -20.26 -6.49 -7.83
CA TYR A 100 -19.24 -7.04 -6.94
C TYR A 100 -19.70 -8.28 -6.15
N GLU A 101 -20.97 -8.69 -6.21
CA GLU A 101 -21.47 -9.89 -5.53
C GLU A 101 -20.61 -11.14 -5.80
N PRO A 102 -20.22 -11.45 -7.07
CA PRO A 102 -19.41 -12.64 -7.33
C PRO A 102 -18.04 -12.62 -6.65
N PHE A 103 -17.44 -11.45 -6.47
CA PHE A 103 -16.18 -11.29 -5.75
C PHE A 103 -16.35 -11.69 -4.28
N PHE A 104 -17.36 -11.18 -3.61
CA PHE A 104 -17.60 -11.48 -2.19
C PHE A 104 -18.05 -12.94 -1.95
N GLY A 105 -18.69 -13.57 -2.93
CA GLY A 105 -19.10 -14.97 -2.85
C GLY A 105 -17.93 -15.97 -2.69
N SER A 106 -16.69 -15.51 -2.87
CA SER A 106 -15.49 -16.32 -2.69
C SER A 106 -14.92 -16.26 -1.27
N TYR A 107 -15.48 -15.45 -0.37
CA TYR A 107 -14.98 -15.22 0.98
C TYR A 107 -16.04 -15.57 2.02
N THR A 108 -15.59 -16.04 3.17
CA THR A 108 -16.46 -16.32 4.34
C THR A 108 -16.66 -15.05 5.17
N ASP A 109 -17.76 -15.01 5.93
CA ASP A 109 -18.01 -13.91 6.87
C ASP A 109 -16.86 -13.75 7.89
N ALA A 110 -16.26 -14.87 8.32
CA ALA A 110 -15.12 -14.84 9.24
C ALA A 110 -13.87 -14.18 8.65
N GLU A 111 -13.58 -14.38 7.38
CA GLU A 111 -12.47 -13.71 6.69
C GLU A 111 -12.73 -12.21 6.55
N VAL A 112 -13.96 -11.83 6.23
CA VAL A 112 -14.37 -10.43 6.15
C VAL A 112 -14.29 -9.74 7.51
N ASP A 113 -14.80 -10.37 8.57
CA ASP A 113 -14.74 -9.82 9.93
C ASP A 113 -13.31 -9.68 10.43
N ALA A 114 -12.44 -10.66 10.15
CA ALA A 114 -11.02 -10.60 10.48
C ALA A 114 -10.31 -9.47 9.70
N GLY A 115 -10.62 -9.33 8.40
CA GLY A 115 -10.05 -8.26 7.57
C GLY A 115 -10.49 -6.87 8.03
N ARG A 116 -11.75 -6.69 8.42
CA ARG A 116 -12.25 -5.44 9.00
C ARG A 116 -11.50 -5.09 10.28
N ALA A 117 -11.43 -6.04 11.23
CA ALA A 117 -10.72 -5.82 12.49
C ALA A 117 -9.24 -5.45 12.26
N GLN A 118 -8.57 -6.16 11.35
CA GLN A 118 -7.19 -5.84 10.97
C GLN A 118 -7.07 -4.41 10.42
N MET A 119 -7.98 -3.98 9.55
CA MET A 119 -7.90 -2.65 8.95
C MET A 119 -8.27 -1.54 9.94
N ASP A 120 -9.17 -1.78 10.88
CA ASP A 120 -9.47 -0.83 11.96
C ASP A 120 -8.21 -0.62 12.84
N ASP A 121 -7.52 -1.70 13.20
CA ASP A 121 -6.26 -1.63 13.95
C ASP A 121 -5.14 -0.98 13.14
N ALA A 122 -5.03 -1.28 11.84
CA ALA A 122 -4.03 -0.68 10.95
C ALA A 122 -4.24 0.84 10.80
N VAL A 123 -5.47 1.29 10.65
CA VAL A 123 -5.82 2.72 10.61
C VAL A 123 -5.49 3.39 11.94
N ALA A 124 -5.83 2.76 13.07
CA ALA A 124 -5.53 3.27 14.41
C ALA A 124 -4.02 3.37 14.67
N GLU A 125 -3.19 2.46 14.14
CA GLU A 125 -1.73 2.48 14.29
C GLU A 125 -1.06 3.47 13.34
N PHE A 126 -1.37 3.43 12.05
CA PHE A 126 -0.58 4.11 11.02
C PHE A 126 -1.12 5.50 10.64
N LEU A 127 -2.42 5.79 10.83
CA LEU A 127 -2.95 7.13 10.61
C LEU A 127 -2.90 8.02 11.85
N VAL A 128 -2.15 7.63 12.88
CA VAL A 128 -1.81 8.51 14.00
C VAL A 128 -0.73 9.49 13.56
N ARG A 129 -0.95 10.77 13.86
CA ARG A 129 0.01 11.81 13.50
C ARG A 129 1.31 11.68 14.28
N LYS A 130 2.41 11.47 13.57
CA LYS A 130 3.80 11.49 14.10
C LYS A 130 4.51 12.71 13.47
N PRO A 131 4.75 13.80 14.25
CA PRO A 131 5.33 15.03 13.69
C PRO A 131 6.70 14.81 13.05
N ASP A 132 6.94 15.43 11.87
CA ASP A 132 8.20 15.38 11.13
C ASP A 132 8.69 13.94 10.84
N THR A 133 7.76 13.05 10.53
CA THR A 133 8.07 11.64 10.33
C THR A 133 7.76 11.21 8.90
N HIS A 134 8.60 10.35 8.35
CA HIS A 134 8.43 9.68 7.08
C HIS A 134 8.42 8.17 7.33
N GLU A 135 7.32 7.50 7.05
CA GLU A 135 7.18 6.05 7.23
C GLU A 135 6.80 5.38 5.91
N LEU A 136 7.37 4.22 5.65
CA LEU A 136 7.07 3.40 4.47
C LEU A 136 6.34 2.13 4.90
N LEU A 137 5.20 1.85 4.28
CA LEU A 137 4.45 0.60 4.43
C LEU A 137 4.48 -0.15 3.11
N ILE A 138 5.02 -1.37 3.10
CA ILE A 138 5.03 -2.28 1.95
C ILE A 138 4.00 -3.37 2.18
N THR A 139 2.93 -3.36 1.41
CA THR A 139 1.74 -4.17 1.63
C THR A 139 1.05 -4.56 0.31
N HIS A 140 -0.26 -4.66 0.29
CA HIS A 140 -1.09 -5.22 -0.76
C HIS A 140 -2.11 -4.22 -1.31
N ASN A 141 -2.69 -4.55 -2.46
CA ASN A 141 -3.62 -3.67 -3.16
C ASN A 141 -4.79 -3.22 -2.28
N PHE A 142 -5.46 -4.16 -1.63
CA PHE A 142 -6.69 -3.86 -0.87
C PHE A 142 -6.40 -3.09 0.41
N VAL A 143 -5.29 -3.38 1.07
CA VAL A 143 -4.84 -2.65 2.26
C VAL A 143 -4.57 -1.18 1.92
N ILE A 144 -3.82 -0.92 0.82
CA ILE A 144 -3.57 0.45 0.35
C ILE A 144 -4.87 1.15 -0.04
N ALA A 145 -5.73 0.43 -0.77
CA ALA A 145 -7.03 0.96 -1.18
C ALA A 145 -7.89 1.39 0.01
N TRP A 146 -7.85 0.63 1.11
CA TRP A 146 -8.56 0.97 2.35
C TRP A 146 -7.99 2.23 2.99
N PHE A 147 -6.67 2.37 3.13
CA PHE A 147 -6.05 3.60 3.64
C PHE A 147 -6.42 4.83 2.80
N VAL A 148 -6.39 4.70 1.47
CA VAL A 148 -6.78 5.79 0.56
C VAL A 148 -8.26 6.14 0.73
N ARG A 149 -9.12 5.14 0.77
CA ARG A 149 -10.56 5.30 1.00
C ARG A 149 -10.82 6.02 2.33
N GLU A 150 -10.11 5.63 3.41
CA GLU A 150 -10.24 6.22 4.74
C GLU A 150 -9.90 7.71 4.73
N VAL A 151 -8.74 8.05 4.16
CA VAL A 151 -8.26 9.44 4.05
C VAL A 151 -9.19 10.32 3.20
N LEU A 152 -9.85 9.74 2.21
CA LEU A 152 -10.82 10.44 1.35
C LEU A 152 -12.24 10.47 1.93
N GLU A 153 -12.47 9.83 3.09
CA GLU A 153 -13.81 9.69 3.71
C GLU A 153 -14.85 9.14 2.71
N ALA A 154 -14.38 8.24 1.81
CA ALA A 154 -15.23 7.68 0.77
C ALA A 154 -16.09 6.52 1.33
N PRO A 155 -17.22 6.15 0.67
CA PRO A 155 -18.01 4.99 1.04
C PRO A 155 -17.17 3.72 1.18
N GLU A 156 -17.52 2.83 2.12
CA GLU A 156 -16.71 1.66 2.46
C GLU A 156 -16.35 0.81 1.24
N TRP A 157 -17.28 0.52 0.35
CA TRP A 157 -17.06 -0.32 -0.82
C TRP A 157 -16.06 0.27 -1.85
N ARG A 158 -15.70 1.56 -1.76
CA ARG A 158 -14.85 2.22 -2.74
C ARG A 158 -13.44 1.65 -2.83
N TRP A 159 -12.95 0.93 -1.81
CA TRP A 159 -11.68 0.24 -1.90
C TRP A 159 -11.59 -0.74 -3.08
N LEU A 160 -12.73 -1.32 -3.51
CA LEU A 160 -12.80 -2.20 -4.69
C LEU A 160 -12.42 -1.50 -6.01
N THR A 161 -12.46 -0.19 -6.05
CA THR A 161 -12.20 0.61 -7.26
C THR A 161 -10.87 1.34 -7.24
N ILE A 162 -10.10 1.22 -6.15
CA ILE A 162 -8.81 1.87 -5.97
C ILE A 162 -7.72 0.82 -6.19
N ASN A 163 -7.03 0.90 -7.34
CA ASN A 163 -6.03 -0.09 -7.71
C ASN A 163 -4.62 0.46 -7.69
N GLN A 164 -3.67 -0.41 -7.32
CA GLN A 164 -2.24 -0.13 -7.24
C GLN A 164 -1.48 -1.09 -8.15
N ALA A 165 -0.59 -0.58 -8.99
CA ALA A 165 0.41 -1.41 -9.67
C ALA A 165 1.41 -2.01 -8.67
N HIS A 166 2.09 -3.08 -9.06
CA HIS A 166 3.24 -3.58 -8.31
C HIS A 166 4.31 -2.48 -8.17
N CYS A 167 4.83 -2.29 -6.97
CA CYS A 167 5.71 -1.19 -6.60
C CYS A 167 5.17 0.22 -6.91
N GLY A 168 3.86 0.38 -7.14
CA GLY A 168 3.23 1.68 -7.25
C GLY A 168 3.30 2.43 -5.91
N LEU A 169 3.64 3.71 -5.96
CA LEU A 169 3.84 4.56 -4.80
C LEU A 169 2.61 5.45 -4.57
N THR A 170 2.00 5.32 -3.40
CA THR A 170 0.96 6.22 -2.91
C THR A 170 1.48 7.00 -1.72
N VAL A 171 1.23 8.29 -1.66
CA VAL A 171 1.71 9.18 -0.60
C VAL A 171 0.54 9.86 0.08
N LEU A 172 0.44 9.64 1.38
CA LEU A 172 -0.47 10.36 2.28
C LEU A 172 0.35 11.37 3.10
N ALA A 173 -0.26 12.49 3.45
CA ALA A 173 0.39 13.48 4.30
C ALA A 173 -0.57 14.11 5.29
N GLN A 174 -0.11 14.29 6.53
CA GLN A 174 -0.84 15.04 7.55
C GLN A 174 -0.02 16.22 8.06
N ARG A 175 -0.57 17.41 7.93
CA ARG A 175 -0.01 18.64 8.48
C ARG A 175 -0.70 18.98 9.81
N ALA A 176 0.03 19.70 10.68
CA ALA A 176 -0.53 20.14 11.96
C ALA A 176 -1.88 20.86 11.79
N GLY A 177 -2.90 20.40 12.51
CA GLY A 177 -4.25 20.97 12.52
C GLY A 177 -5.04 20.76 11.22
N ARG A 178 -4.64 19.82 10.35
CA ARG A 178 -5.36 19.45 9.14
C ARG A 178 -5.64 17.96 9.12
N PRO A 179 -6.70 17.50 8.43
CA PRO A 179 -6.90 16.08 8.18
C PRO A 179 -5.77 15.52 7.29
N TRP A 180 -5.69 14.20 7.19
CA TRP A 180 -4.87 13.52 6.21
C TRP A 180 -5.26 13.94 4.78
N ALA A 181 -4.31 13.95 3.89
CA ALA A 181 -4.51 14.27 2.49
C ALA A 181 -3.82 13.24 1.60
N LEU A 182 -4.47 12.85 0.52
CA LEU A 182 -3.87 12.09 -0.56
C LEU A 182 -3.00 13.04 -1.41
N VAL A 183 -1.69 12.85 -1.41
CA VAL A 183 -0.72 13.67 -2.16
C VAL A 183 -0.45 13.10 -3.55
N ALA A 184 -0.29 11.78 -3.62
CA ALA A 184 -0.10 11.04 -4.86
C ALA A 184 -0.73 9.66 -4.71
N HIS A 185 -1.30 9.14 -5.80
CA HIS A 185 -1.86 7.80 -5.85
C HIS A 185 -1.24 7.04 -7.01
N ASN A 186 -0.72 5.82 -6.70
CA ASN A 186 -0.18 4.91 -7.69
C ASN A 186 0.82 5.57 -8.67
N ASP A 187 1.75 6.38 -8.13
CA ASP A 187 2.83 7.00 -8.93
C ASP A 187 3.79 5.91 -9.42
N LEU A 188 3.95 5.84 -10.73
CA LEU A 188 4.78 4.87 -11.45
C LEU A 188 5.95 5.54 -12.20
N ALA A 189 6.29 6.78 -11.87
CA ALA A 189 7.31 7.54 -12.59
C ALA A 189 8.71 6.88 -12.55
N HIS A 190 8.97 6.03 -11.57
CA HIS A 190 10.20 5.26 -11.44
C HIS A 190 10.21 3.95 -12.25
N LEU A 191 9.05 3.51 -12.78
CA LEU A 191 8.91 2.27 -13.53
C LEU A 191 8.76 2.55 -15.03
N PRO A 192 9.64 2.03 -15.87
CA PRO A 192 9.42 2.01 -17.31
C PRO A 192 8.16 1.18 -17.65
N MET A 193 7.56 1.43 -18.81
CA MET A 193 6.24 0.87 -19.19
C MET A 193 6.20 -0.66 -19.12
N GLU A 194 7.25 -1.32 -19.59
CA GLU A 194 7.37 -2.79 -19.61
C GLU A 194 7.43 -3.44 -18.22
N LEU A 195 7.69 -2.64 -17.18
CA LEU A 195 7.70 -3.08 -15.79
C LEU A 195 6.41 -2.73 -15.02
N ARG A 196 5.44 -2.07 -15.64
CA ARG A 196 4.18 -1.71 -14.99
C ARG A 196 3.20 -2.87 -15.07
N THR A 197 3.05 -3.60 -13.96
CA THR A 197 2.17 -4.77 -13.86
C THR A 197 1.22 -4.67 -12.67
N GLY A 198 0.22 -5.55 -12.60
CA GLY A 198 -0.71 -5.63 -11.48
C GLY A 198 -1.89 -4.67 -11.55
N LEU A 199 -2.09 -4.01 -12.69
CA LEU A 199 -3.30 -3.24 -12.99
C LEU A 199 -4.16 -3.96 -14.03
N PRO A 200 -5.49 -3.77 -14.04
CA PRO A 200 -6.31 -4.11 -15.19
C PRO A 200 -5.78 -3.38 -16.43
N GLU A 201 -6.02 -3.94 -17.62
CA GLU A 201 -5.69 -3.22 -18.85
C GLU A 201 -6.39 -1.85 -18.86
N VAL A 202 -5.57 -0.80 -18.95
CA VAL A 202 -6.06 0.56 -19.09
C VAL A 202 -6.00 0.90 -20.57
N PRO A 203 -7.10 1.37 -21.20
CA PRO A 203 -7.05 1.80 -22.58
C PRO A 203 -6.01 2.91 -22.75
N PRO A 204 -5.28 2.94 -23.86
CA PRO A 204 -4.31 4.00 -24.11
C PRO A 204 -5.02 5.36 -24.18
N VAL A 205 -4.54 6.29 -23.37
CA VAL A 205 -4.96 7.69 -23.34
C VAL A 205 -3.89 8.56 -23.93
#